data_a168cca02e331365fb22f149ab26c97a
#
_entry.id   a168cca02e331365fb22f149ab26c97a
#
_cell.length_a   1.000
_cell.length_b   1.000
_cell.length_c   1.000
_cell.angle_alpha   90.00
_cell.angle_beta   90.00
_cell.angle_gamma   90.00
#
_symmetry.space_group_name_H-M   'P 1'
#
loop_
_entity.id
_entity.type
_entity.pdbx_description
1 polymer ?
#
loop_
_entity_poly.entity_id
_entity_poly.type
_entity_poly.pdbx_seq_one_letter_code
_entity_poly.pdbx_strand_id
1 'polypeptide(L)'
;TCGRKEETTHVEPAEAIIIEGILIFTCKELRDQMDIKIFVDADDDDRLMRVMARDIAERGKDVYWVIERYSNTVKPMYLQFIEPSKRYADIIIPQGGHNKVAIDVITATVEKYLNNQQ
;
A
#
# COMPACT_ATOMS: atom_id res chain seq x y z
N THR A 1 12.18 9.27 12.44
CA THR A 1 12.35 7.80 12.50
C THR A 1 11.10 7.10 11.98
N CYS A 2 11.26 5.89 11.51
CA CYS A 2 10.18 5.12 10.90
C CYS A 2 9.32 4.32 11.87
N GLY A 3 9.27 4.67 13.13
CA GLY A 3 8.42 4.01 14.11
C GLY A 3 8.71 2.53 14.30
N ARG A 4 9.82 2.21 14.92
CA ARG A 4 10.24 0.82 15.14
C ARG A 4 9.61 0.27 16.40
N LYS A 5 9.01 -0.91 16.31
CA LYS A 5 8.52 -1.62 17.50
C LYS A 5 9.70 -2.22 18.26
N GLU A 6 9.60 -2.31 19.59
CA GLU A 6 10.61 -2.96 20.42
C GLU A 6 10.76 -4.44 20.07
N GLU A 7 9.64 -5.11 19.78
CA GLU A 7 9.65 -6.49 19.34
C GLU A 7 9.81 -6.58 17.83
N THR A 8 10.74 -7.39 17.39
CA THR A 8 10.95 -7.66 15.97
C THR A 8 10.67 -9.13 15.68
N THR A 9 10.07 -9.38 14.51
CA THR A 9 9.85 -10.74 14.04
C THR A 9 10.95 -11.10 13.04
N HIS A 10 11.60 -12.22 13.28
CA HIS A 10 12.59 -12.71 12.33
C HIS A 10 11.90 -13.24 11.08
N VAL A 11 12.37 -12.81 9.91
CA VAL A 11 11.87 -13.27 8.62
C VAL A 11 13.00 -13.98 7.89
N GLU A 12 12.75 -15.22 7.47
CA GLU A 12 13.73 -15.99 6.73
C GLU A 12 14.01 -15.37 5.36
N PRO A 13 15.26 -15.36 4.91
CA PRO A 13 15.59 -14.91 3.56
C PRO A 13 14.86 -15.72 2.50
N ALA A 14 14.42 -15.05 1.45
CA ALA A 14 13.73 -15.64 0.32
C ALA A 14 14.19 -14.95 -0.97
N GLU A 15 13.90 -15.58 -2.12
CA GLU A 15 14.23 -15.00 -3.42
C GLU A 15 13.49 -13.70 -3.67
N ALA A 16 12.25 -13.60 -3.20
CA ALA A 16 11.45 -12.39 -3.27
C ALA A 16 10.74 -12.17 -1.95
N ILE A 17 10.74 -10.93 -1.47
CA ILE A 17 10.02 -10.51 -0.26
C ILE A 17 9.12 -9.35 -0.64
N ILE A 18 7.83 -9.46 -0.30
CA ILE A 18 6.85 -8.42 -0.53
C ILE A 18 6.51 -7.77 0.80
N ILE A 19 6.68 -6.44 0.85
CA ILE A 19 6.31 -5.64 2.01
C ILE A 19 5.14 -4.75 1.60
N GLU A 20 4.07 -4.77 2.38
CA GLU A 20 2.91 -3.94 2.11
C GLU A 20 2.60 -3.02 3.28
N GLY A 21 1.97 -1.90 2.99
CA GLY A 21 1.52 -0.95 3.98
C GLY A 21 1.22 0.40 3.36
N ILE A 22 0.34 1.17 3.99
CA ILE A 22 -0.07 2.47 3.45
C ILE A 22 0.99 3.55 3.62
N LEU A 23 1.93 3.37 4.55
CA LEU A 23 2.95 4.37 4.87
C LEU A 23 4.37 3.91 4.58
N ILE A 24 4.55 2.80 3.88
CA ILE A 24 5.89 2.23 3.65
C ILE A 24 6.81 3.14 2.83
N PHE A 25 6.24 3.98 1.95
CA PHE A 25 7.04 4.91 1.14
C PHE A 25 7.38 6.20 1.89
N THR A 26 6.81 6.45 3.05
CA THR A 26 7.15 7.62 3.85
C THR A 26 8.47 7.46 4.60
N CYS A 27 8.97 6.24 4.69
CA CYS A 27 10.21 5.91 5.38
C CYS A 27 11.36 5.74 4.38
N LYS A 28 12.30 6.70 4.37
CA LYS A 28 13.42 6.66 3.45
C LYS A 28 14.29 5.41 3.63
N GLU A 29 14.54 5.02 4.87
CA GLU A 29 15.35 3.84 5.18
C GLU A 29 14.75 2.58 4.57
N LEU A 30 13.43 2.47 4.61
CA LEU A 30 12.72 1.33 4.03
C LEU A 30 12.72 1.40 2.50
N ARG A 31 12.49 2.60 1.93
CA ARG A 31 12.52 2.78 0.47
C ARG A 31 13.88 2.39 -0.12
N ASP A 32 14.96 2.72 0.56
CA ASP A 32 16.32 2.44 0.07
C ASP A 32 16.62 0.94 -0.01
N GLN A 33 15.85 0.12 0.69
CA GLN A 33 16.00 -1.34 0.67
C GLN A 33 15.10 -2.03 -0.36
N MET A 34 14.23 -1.29 -1.01
CA MET A 34 13.29 -1.86 -1.98
C MET A 34 13.89 -1.84 -3.39
N ASP A 35 13.83 -2.98 -4.07
CA ASP A 35 14.26 -3.08 -5.47
C ASP A 35 13.19 -2.57 -6.44
N ILE A 36 11.94 -2.84 -6.13
CA ILE A 36 10.78 -2.41 -6.93
C ILE A 36 9.76 -1.79 -5.99
N LYS A 37 9.33 -0.57 -6.29
CA LYS A 37 8.34 0.16 -5.51
C LYS A 37 7.05 0.31 -6.32
N ILE A 38 5.96 -0.22 -5.78
CA ILE A 38 4.66 -0.25 -6.44
C ILE A 38 3.65 0.52 -5.61
N PHE A 39 2.95 1.45 -6.23
CA PHE A 39 1.84 2.17 -5.62
C PHE A 39 0.54 1.70 -6.27
N VAL A 40 -0.37 1.18 -5.46
CA VAL A 40 -1.69 0.76 -5.94
C VAL A 40 -2.65 1.91 -5.70
N ASP A 41 -3.08 2.54 -6.78
CA ASP A 41 -3.98 3.68 -6.73
C ASP A 41 -5.44 3.23 -6.82
N ALA A 42 -6.33 4.02 -6.23
CA ALA A 42 -7.76 3.81 -6.31
C ALA A 42 -8.44 5.17 -6.17
N ASP A 43 -9.62 5.31 -6.77
CA ASP A 43 -10.39 6.54 -6.66
C ASP A 43 -10.89 6.76 -5.23
N ASP A 44 -11.13 8.01 -4.88
CA ASP A 44 -11.57 8.37 -3.52
C ASP A 44 -12.86 7.66 -3.11
N ASP A 45 -13.82 7.56 -4.03
CA ASP A 45 -15.08 6.87 -3.77
C ASP A 45 -14.87 5.37 -3.54
N ASP A 46 -13.99 4.73 -4.29
CA ASP A 46 -13.68 3.31 -4.10
C ASP A 46 -13.03 3.08 -2.74
N ARG A 47 -12.13 3.96 -2.32
CA ARG A 47 -11.52 3.87 -0.99
C ARG A 47 -12.56 4.04 0.11
N LEU A 48 -13.46 5.00 -0.02
CA LEU A 48 -14.54 5.21 0.93
C LEU A 48 -15.44 3.98 1.02
N MET A 49 -15.83 3.41 -0.11
CA MET A 49 -16.67 2.22 -0.14
C MET A 49 -16.02 1.03 0.55
N ARG A 50 -14.73 0.83 0.36
CA ARG A 50 -13.99 -0.25 1.04
C ARG A 50 -13.94 -0.05 2.55
N VAL A 51 -13.69 1.18 3.00
CA VAL A 51 -13.68 1.52 4.42
C VAL A 51 -15.08 1.30 5.02
N MET A 52 -16.13 1.74 4.33
CA MET A 52 -17.50 1.55 4.79
C MET A 52 -17.85 0.07 4.91
N ALA A 53 -17.54 -0.72 3.89
CA ALA A 53 -17.83 -2.16 3.91
C ALA A 53 -17.12 -2.85 5.09
N ARG A 54 -15.85 -2.53 5.32
CA ARG A 54 -15.08 -3.11 6.42
C ARG A 54 -15.63 -2.68 7.78
N ASP A 55 -15.80 -1.38 7.97
CA ASP A 55 -16.13 -0.85 9.29
C ASP A 55 -17.58 -1.15 9.68
N ILE A 56 -18.51 -1.16 8.73
CA ILE A 56 -19.92 -1.47 8.99
C ILE A 56 -20.12 -2.98 9.13
N ALA A 57 -19.64 -3.75 8.15
CA ALA A 57 -19.90 -5.19 8.10
C ALA A 57 -19.03 -5.97 9.10
N GLU A 58 -17.76 -5.63 9.24
CA GLU A 58 -16.83 -6.40 10.06
C GLU A 58 -16.66 -5.86 11.48
N ARG A 59 -16.80 -4.54 11.67
CA ARG A 59 -16.57 -3.88 12.95
C ARG A 59 -17.84 -3.33 13.60
N GLY A 60 -18.98 -3.48 12.95
CA GLY A 60 -20.27 -3.05 13.48
C GLY A 60 -20.40 -1.54 13.70
N LYS A 61 -19.67 -0.74 12.94
CA LYS A 61 -19.73 0.70 13.08
C LYS A 61 -20.92 1.31 12.34
N ASP A 62 -21.42 2.43 12.87
CA ASP A 62 -22.50 3.20 12.27
C ASP A 62 -22.00 3.92 11.00
N VAL A 63 -22.87 4.05 10.01
CA VAL A 63 -22.59 4.75 8.74
C VAL A 63 -22.13 6.19 8.99
N TYR A 64 -22.79 6.93 9.86
CA TYR A 64 -22.41 8.30 10.19
C TYR A 64 -21.03 8.39 10.83
N TRP A 65 -20.72 7.45 11.70
CA TRP A 65 -19.40 7.36 12.31
C TRP A 65 -18.30 7.14 11.26
N VAL A 66 -18.55 6.24 10.30
CA VAL A 66 -17.58 5.94 9.24
C VAL A 66 -17.34 7.14 8.35
N ILE A 67 -18.42 7.82 7.91
CA ILE A 67 -18.32 9.00 7.05
C ILE A 67 -17.56 10.13 7.77
N GLU A 68 -17.88 10.38 9.03
CA GLU A 68 -17.23 11.41 9.83
C GLU A 68 -15.74 11.12 9.99
N ARG A 69 -15.40 9.88 10.33
CA ARG A 69 -14.01 9.48 10.47
C ARG A 69 -13.24 9.61 9.16
N TYR A 70 -13.85 9.19 8.06
CA TYR A 70 -13.22 9.29 6.74
C TYR A 70 -12.92 10.75 6.39
N SER A 71 -13.90 11.64 6.56
CA SER A 71 -13.77 13.05 6.22
C SER A 71 -12.76 13.78 7.12
N ASN A 72 -12.73 13.45 8.42
CA ASN A 72 -11.95 14.19 9.39
C ASN A 72 -10.55 13.60 9.64
N THR A 73 -10.34 12.33 9.35
CA THR A 73 -9.09 11.65 9.68
C THR A 73 -8.47 10.96 8.47
N VAL A 74 -9.19 10.07 7.81
CA VAL A 74 -8.64 9.19 6.78
C VAL A 74 -8.27 9.99 5.53
N LYS A 75 -9.18 10.80 5.03
CA LYS A 75 -8.95 11.57 3.81
C LYS A 75 -7.84 12.62 3.98
N PRO A 76 -7.82 13.42 5.04
CA PRO A 76 -6.71 14.36 5.27
C PRO A 76 -5.35 13.64 5.39
N MET A 77 -5.31 12.52 6.10
CA MET A 77 -4.08 11.74 6.24
C MET A 77 -3.61 11.22 4.88
N TYR A 78 -4.53 10.73 4.06
CA TYR A 78 -4.21 10.25 2.72
C TYR A 78 -3.61 11.37 1.87
N LEU A 79 -4.26 12.53 1.83
CA LEU A 79 -3.79 13.66 1.04
C LEU A 79 -2.47 14.23 1.53
N GLN A 80 -2.20 14.15 2.82
CA GLN A 80 -0.99 14.70 3.42
C GLN A 80 0.21 13.75 3.30
N PHE A 81 0.01 12.45 3.49
CA PHE A 81 1.11 11.49 3.60
C PHE A 81 1.15 10.45 2.47
N ILE A 82 0.01 9.93 2.07
CA ILE A 82 -0.04 8.81 1.13
C ILE A 82 0.03 9.29 -0.32
N GLU A 83 -0.83 10.22 -0.71
CA GLU A 83 -0.85 10.75 -2.08
C GLU A 83 0.52 11.32 -2.50
N PRO A 84 1.19 12.14 -1.68
CA PRO A 84 2.53 12.62 -2.06
C PRO A 84 3.58 11.51 -2.18
N SER A 85 3.39 10.39 -1.53
CA SER A 85 4.36 9.27 -1.59
C SER A 85 4.38 8.55 -2.93
N LYS A 86 3.39 8.78 -3.78
CA LYS A 86 3.34 8.26 -5.16
C LYS A 86 4.61 8.53 -5.95
N ARG A 87 5.23 9.65 -5.73
CA ARG A 87 6.46 10.06 -6.44
C ARG A 87 7.61 9.08 -6.25
N TYR A 88 7.56 8.27 -5.19
CA TYR A 88 8.62 7.29 -4.92
C TYR A 88 8.38 5.95 -5.60
N ALA A 89 7.21 5.75 -6.21
CA ALA A 89 6.88 4.49 -6.86
C ALA A 89 7.56 4.36 -8.22
N ASP A 90 8.02 3.16 -8.52
CA ASP A 90 8.50 2.82 -9.86
C ASP A 90 7.32 2.51 -10.79
N ILE A 91 6.26 1.94 -10.24
CA ILE A 91 5.06 1.55 -10.97
C ILE A 91 3.83 1.99 -10.17
N ILE A 92 2.88 2.61 -10.86
CA ILE A 92 1.57 2.94 -10.28
C ILE A 92 0.52 2.09 -10.97
N ILE A 93 -0.22 1.30 -10.18
CA ILE A 93 -1.31 0.46 -10.68
C ILE A 93 -2.62 1.23 -10.49
N PRO A 94 -3.29 1.63 -11.57
CA PRO A 94 -4.60 2.25 -11.45
C PRO A 94 -5.68 1.22 -11.13
N GLN A 95 -6.84 1.68 -10.67
CA GLN A 95 -8.02 0.86 -10.43
C GLN A 95 -7.86 -0.22 -9.36
N GLY A 96 -6.90 -0.05 -8.45
CA GLY A 96 -6.71 -0.97 -7.34
C GLY A 96 -6.07 -2.30 -7.74
N GLY A 97 -6.07 -3.24 -6.79
CA GLY A 97 -5.42 -4.53 -6.95
C GLY A 97 -6.10 -5.52 -7.88
N HIS A 98 -7.18 -5.12 -8.56
CA HIS A 98 -7.91 -5.98 -9.49
C HIS A 98 -7.47 -5.78 -10.95
N ASN A 99 -6.49 -4.94 -11.21
CA ASN A 99 -5.98 -4.71 -12.56
C ASN A 99 -5.07 -5.86 -12.98
N LYS A 100 -5.67 -6.84 -13.65
CA LYS A 100 -4.96 -8.06 -14.05
C LYS A 100 -3.78 -7.78 -14.99
N VAL A 101 -3.94 -6.86 -15.93
CA VAL A 101 -2.88 -6.53 -16.88
C VAL A 101 -1.67 -5.98 -16.15
N ALA A 102 -1.88 -5.08 -15.19
CA ALA A 102 -0.79 -4.52 -14.40
C ALA A 102 -0.11 -5.59 -13.54
N ILE A 103 -0.89 -6.48 -12.95
CA ILE A 103 -0.36 -7.59 -12.14
C ILE A 103 0.51 -8.52 -12.99
N ASP A 104 0.06 -8.84 -14.20
CA ASP A 104 0.82 -9.69 -15.12
C ASP A 104 2.15 -9.03 -15.51
N VAL A 105 2.15 -7.72 -15.76
CA VAL A 105 3.37 -6.97 -16.07
C VAL A 105 4.33 -6.99 -14.90
N ILE A 106 3.84 -6.80 -13.69
CA ILE A 106 4.67 -6.82 -12.48
C ILE A 106 5.26 -8.21 -12.26
N THR A 107 4.45 -9.24 -12.40
CA THR A 107 4.90 -10.62 -12.26
C THR A 107 6.05 -10.92 -13.22
N ALA A 108 5.88 -10.55 -14.49
CA ALA A 108 6.91 -10.73 -15.50
C ALA A 108 8.18 -9.94 -15.15
N THR A 109 8.04 -8.73 -14.64
CA THR A 109 9.17 -7.88 -14.24
C THR A 109 9.95 -8.51 -13.08
N VAL A 110 9.25 -9.02 -12.06
CA VAL A 110 9.87 -9.69 -10.91
C VAL A 110 10.61 -10.95 -11.37
N GLU A 111 9.99 -11.76 -12.22
CA GLU A 111 10.63 -12.97 -12.75
C GLU A 111 11.91 -12.64 -13.51
N LYS A 112 11.88 -11.62 -14.35
CA LYS A 112 13.05 -11.16 -15.09
C LYS A 112 14.16 -10.68 -14.16
N TYR A 113 13.79 -9.92 -13.13
CA TYR A 113 14.74 -9.44 -12.14
C TYR A 113 15.43 -10.62 -11.41
N LEU A 114 14.65 -11.58 -10.96
CA LEU A 114 15.18 -12.77 -10.27
C LEU A 114 16.12 -13.59 -11.18
N ASN A 115 15.75 -13.75 -12.45
CA ASN A 115 16.57 -14.50 -13.40
C ASN A 115 17.90 -13.80 -13.68
N ASN A 116 17.93 -12.48 -13.64
CA ASN A 116 19.16 -11.71 -13.84
C ASN A 116 20.09 -11.72 -12.62
N GLN A 117 19.58 -12.12 -11.46
CA GLN A 117 20.37 -12.24 -10.23
C GLN A 117 21.13 -13.56 -10.11
N GLN A 118 20.84 -14.50 -10.97
CA GLN A 118 21.47 -15.84 -10.95
C GLN A 118 22.76 -15.89 -11.77
#